data_7ca999fccb0f6cf0fac28410cd028f6f
#
_entry.id   7ca999fccb0f6cf0fac28410cd028f6f
#
_cell.length_a   1.000
_cell.length_b   1.000
_cell.length_c   1.000
_cell.angle_alpha   90.00
_cell.angle_beta   90.00
_cell.angle_gamma   90.00
#
_symmetry.space_group_name_H-M   'P 1'
#
loop_
_entity.id
_entity.type
_entity.pdbx_description
1 polymer ?
#
loop_
_entity_poly.entity_id
_entity_poly.type
_entity_poly.pdbx_seq_one_letter_code
_entity_poly.pdbx_strand_id
1 'polypeptide(L)'
;MHFSTMVLSMYLPAYSGDDEDEVILKHAIDQSLLAGELGFSPWYTEHHFRGAWHSNPMQFAAYIAPQLPDDLYLGFGVLSLPYYNPIRLVESMNLLDQLTKGRALYGLGSGFAGLEPRGMGLDKDYHGSGKAGEETLEIMRRLWAYKPGDPEYTFETPMHRGTITRRVVPAPYRKRHPTLIRTARRDESVVKAAENGWPAFLGTFGSDLRTQLRIYRQTLADSNHAPEVVAECLRWCTCDWLAVVVADTDEEAQAAAARAKVERMKTRDAFIAAGGPMDGPAIVKKPGDNMGANFAKGGDMWDMVAGSPDTVAREIQKLADLGINHLLVRFMGEFPGETRPILEKSMRLFSKEVMPRFKHIQPPANPFSIDLGTAQAHAA
;
A
#
# COMPACT_ATOMS: atom_id res chain seq x y z
N MET A 1 11.82 -5.45 -12.17
CA MET A 1 10.61 -4.93 -11.51
C MET A 1 10.16 -5.92 -10.46
N HIS A 2 9.69 -5.44 -9.32
CA HIS A 2 9.16 -6.24 -8.21
C HIS A 2 7.63 -6.19 -8.21
N PHE A 3 6.99 -7.34 -7.99
CA PHE A 3 5.53 -7.44 -7.99
C PHE A 3 5.01 -7.86 -6.62
N SER A 4 4.07 -7.10 -6.13
CA SER A 4 3.33 -7.40 -4.92
C SER A 4 1.84 -7.55 -5.23
N THR A 5 1.11 -8.25 -4.39
CA THR A 5 -0.34 -8.32 -4.51
C THR A 5 -1.02 -8.01 -3.18
N MET A 6 -2.13 -7.26 -3.25
CA MET A 6 -2.94 -7.00 -2.07
C MET A 6 -3.76 -8.25 -1.73
N VAL A 7 -3.59 -8.75 -0.53
CA VAL A 7 -4.43 -9.78 0.07
C VAL A 7 -5.56 -9.08 0.81
N LEU A 8 -6.76 -9.21 0.28
CA LEU A 8 -7.95 -8.63 0.86
C LEU A 8 -8.78 -9.71 1.53
N SER A 9 -8.98 -9.58 2.82
CA SER A 9 -9.94 -10.38 3.58
C SER A 9 -11.19 -9.53 3.76
N MET A 10 -12.29 -9.92 3.15
CA MET A 10 -13.51 -9.12 3.19
C MET A 10 -14.66 -9.95 3.76
N TYR A 11 -15.30 -9.42 4.81
CA TYR A 11 -16.58 -9.94 5.29
C TYR A 11 -17.67 -9.61 4.30
N LEU A 12 -18.46 -10.59 3.94
CA LEU A 12 -19.68 -10.35 3.20
C LEU A 12 -20.77 -9.97 4.20
N PRO A 13 -21.56 -8.93 3.96
CA PRO A 13 -22.68 -8.58 4.83
C PRO A 13 -23.74 -9.68 4.99
N ALA A 14 -23.73 -10.67 4.09
CA ALA A 14 -24.56 -11.87 4.16
C ALA A 14 -24.06 -12.91 5.14
N TYR A 15 -22.81 -12.80 5.58
CA TYR A 15 -22.23 -13.67 6.58
C TYR A 15 -22.48 -13.06 7.95
N SER A 16 -23.34 -13.64 8.73
CA SER A 16 -23.62 -13.29 10.12
C SER A 16 -23.54 -14.51 11.04
N GLY A 17 -22.73 -15.51 10.64
CA GLY A 17 -22.57 -16.77 11.38
C GLY A 17 -21.26 -16.83 12.15
N ASP A 18 -21.24 -17.65 13.19
CA ASP A 18 -20.06 -17.84 14.06
C ASP A 18 -18.82 -18.39 13.31
N ASP A 19 -19.03 -19.02 12.13
CA ASP A 19 -17.95 -19.58 11.31
C ASP A 19 -17.34 -18.56 10.33
N GLU A 20 -17.83 -17.34 10.29
CA GLU A 20 -17.45 -16.33 9.31
C GLU A 20 -15.99 -15.92 9.42
N ASP A 21 -15.52 -15.67 10.64
CA ASP A 21 -14.14 -15.27 10.90
C ASP A 21 -13.15 -16.33 10.45
N GLU A 22 -13.48 -17.62 10.67
CA GLU A 22 -12.65 -18.74 10.25
C GLU A 22 -12.55 -18.84 8.72
N VAL A 23 -13.69 -18.70 8.03
CA VAL A 23 -13.74 -18.73 6.55
C VAL A 23 -12.88 -17.61 5.97
N ILE A 24 -13.01 -16.39 6.49
CA ILE A 24 -12.27 -15.22 6.00
C ILE A 24 -10.79 -15.33 6.30
N LEU A 25 -10.44 -15.77 7.52
CA LEU A 25 -9.06 -16.01 7.88
C LEU A 25 -8.42 -17.06 6.97
N LYS A 26 -9.14 -18.17 6.73
CA LYS A 26 -8.67 -19.20 5.79
C LYS A 26 -8.44 -18.63 4.39
N HIS A 27 -9.36 -17.83 3.87
CA HIS A 27 -9.21 -17.17 2.57
C HIS A 27 -7.97 -16.28 2.51
N ALA A 28 -7.70 -15.49 3.56
CA ALA A 28 -6.52 -14.65 3.63
C ALA A 28 -5.22 -15.46 3.63
N ILE A 29 -5.21 -16.57 4.39
CA ILE A 29 -4.06 -17.50 4.42
C ILE A 29 -3.85 -18.10 3.03
N ASP A 30 -4.89 -18.71 2.44
CA ASP A 30 -4.82 -19.37 1.14
C ASP A 30 -4.34 -18.38 0.04
N GLN A 31 -4.84 -17.14 0.04
CA GLN A 31 -4.42 -16.13 -0.91
C GLN A 31 -2.97 -15.68 -0.69
N SER A 32 -2.53 -15.58 0.56
CA SER A 32 -1.14 -15.24 0.88
C SER A 32 -0.17 -16.32 0.41
N LEU A 33 -0.53 -17.58 0.63
CA LEU A 33 0.29 -18.72 0.20
C LEU A 33 0.31 -18.86 -1.32
N LEU A 34 -0.83 -18.67 -1.99
CA LEU A 34 -0.92 -18.63 -3.44
C LEU A 34 -0.07 -17.49 -4.01
N ALA A 35 -0.09 -16.30 -3.39
CA ALA A 35 0.76 -15.20 -3.79
C ALA A 35 2.24 -15.59 -3.71
N GLY A 36 2.67 -16.23 -2.61
CA GLY A 36 4.02 -16.74 -2.43
C GLY A 36 4.42 -17.79 -3.46
N GLU A 37 3.55 -18.79 -3.70
CA GLU A 37 3.75 -19.83 -4.74
C GLU A 37 4.00 -19.19 -6.12
N LEU A 38 3.25 -18.13 -6.44
CA LEU A 38 3.30 -17.48 -7.73
C LEU A 38 4.37 -16.38 -7.84
N GLY A 39 5.14 -16.14 -6.77
CA GLY A 39 6.24 -15.17 -6.77
C GLY A 39 5.81 -13.71 -6.56
N PHE A 40 4.61 -13.48 -5.99
CA PHE A 40 4.19 -12.17 -5.51
C PHE A 40 4.54 -12.00 -4.04
N SER A 41 4.95 -10.79 -3.67
CA SER A 41 5.03 -10.38 -2.27
C SER A 41 3.63 -10.01 -1.77
N PRO A 42 3.06 -10.70 -0.76
CA PRO A 42 1.74 -10.37 -0.26
C PRO A 42 1.75 -9.07 0.56
N TRP A 43 0.72 -8.26 0.37
CA TRP A 43 0.51 -7.00 1.09
C TRP A 43 -0.83 -7.02 1.80
N TYR A 44 -0.87 -6.44 3.00
CA TYR A 44 -2.04 -6.42 3.88
C TYR A 44 -2.47 -4.97 4.15
N THR A 45 -3.78 -4.73 4.08
CA THR A 45 -4.36 -3.45 4.53
C THR A 45 -4.67 -3.51 6.01
N GLU A 46 -4.80 -2.37 6.65
CA GLU A 46 -5.30 -2.25 8.00
C GLU A 46 -6.62 -1.49 8.00
N HIS A 47 -7.64 -2.14 8.57
CA HIS A 47 -8.93 -1.50 8.81
C HIS A 47 -9.61 -2.03 10.06
N HIS A 48 -10.43 -1.20 10.68
CA HIS A 48 -11.09 -1.49 11.94
C HIS A 48 -12.60 -1.19 11.81
N PHE A 49 -13.42 -1.99 12.51
CA PHE A 49 -14.87 -1.83 12.55
C PHE A 49 -15.58 -1.87 11.19
N ARG A 50 -14.87 -2.27 10.16
CA ARG A 50 -15.40 -2.50 8.82
C ARG A 50 -15.33 -3.98 8.54
N GLY A 51 -16.36 -4.56 7.97
CA GLY A 51 -16.40 -5.96 7.68
C GLY A 51 -15.41 -6.46 6.64
N ALA A 52 -14.22 -5.88 6.55
CA ALA A 52 -13.40 -6.18 5.41
C ALA A 52 -11.93 -5.99 5.69
N TRP A 53 -11.19 -6.69 6.53
CA TRP A 53 -9.77 -6.47 6.37
C TRP A 53 -9.01 -6.72 7.68
N HIS A 54 -7.70 -6.87 7.62
CA HIS A 54 -6.91 -7.23 8.79
C HIS A 54 -6.90 -6.10 9.84
N SER A 55 -7.43 -6.36 11.01
CA SER A 55 -7.33 -5.44 12.15
C SER A 55 -5.93 -5.44 12.77
N ASN A 56 -5.17 -6.53 12.59
CA ASN A 56 -3.81 -6.70 13.11
C ASN A 56 -2.88 -7.27 12.01
N PRO A 57 -2.58 -6.48 10.96
CA PRO A 57 -1.88 -6.99 9.79
C PRO A 57 -0.45 -7.46 10.11
N MET A 58 0.24 -6.88 11.09
CA MET A 58 1.59 -7.30 11.47
C MET A 58 1.61 -8.68 12.15
N GLN A 59 0.60 -9.00 12.98
CA GLN A 59 0.48 -10.33 13.58
C GLN A 59 0.17 -11.38 12.52
N PHE A 60 -0.73 -11.06 11.59
CA PHE A 60 -1.04 -11.92 10.46
C PHE A 60 0.19 -12.14 9.57
N ALA A 61 0.93 -11.09 9.24
CA ALA A 61 2.16 -11.17 8.47
C ALA A 61 3.23 -12.04 9.16
N ALA A 62 3.36 -11.95 10.48
CA ALA A 62 4.28 -12.78 11.24
C ALA A 62 3.94 -14.29 11.17
N TYR A 63 2.64 -14.64 11.09
CA TYR A 63 2.18 -16.00 10.89
C TYR A 63 2.48 -16.51 9.46
N ILE A 64 2.34 -15.64 8.46
CA ILE A 64 2.57 -15.99 7.05
C ILE A 64 4.06 -16.04 6.69
N ALA A 65 4.88 -15.16 7.28
CA ALA A 65 6.29 -14.97 6.90
C ALA A 65 7.11 -16.28 6.80
N PRO A 66 7.03 -17.23 7.74
CA PRO A 66 7.81 -18.48 7.68
C PRO A 66 7.38 -19.41 6.54
N GLN A 67 6.24 -19.16 5.91
CA GLN A 67 5.66 -20.01 4.87
C GLN A 67 5.93 -19.47 3.46
N LEU A 68 6.55 -18.30 3.36
CA LEU A 68 6.89 -17.67 2.08
C LEU A 68 8.32 -17.98 1.66
N PRO A 69 8.59 -18.00 0.35
CA PRO A 69 9.95 -18.01 -0.18
C PRO A 69 10.82 -16.88 0.38
N ASP A 70 12.10 -17.16 0.61
CA ASP A 70 13.05 -16.25 1.25
C ASP A 70 13.40 -14.99 0.42
N ASP A 71 13.08 -14.96 -0.85
CA ASP A 71 13.29 -13.82 -1.75
C ASP A 71 12.09 -12.88 -1.85
N LEU A 72 10.95 -13.23 -1.24
CA LEU A 72 9.76 -12.42 -1.21
C LEU A 72 9.68 -11.53 0.02
N TYR A 73 8.97 -10.42 -0.14
CA TYR A 73 8.72 -9.44 0.90
C TYR A 73 7.30 -9.58 1.44
N LEU A 74 7.06 -8.99 2.61
CA LEU A 74 5.74 -8.75 3.17
C LEU A 74 5.50 -7.24 3.19
N GLY A 75 4.31 -6.81 2.81
CA GLY A 75 4.02 -5.38 2.76
C GLY A 75 2.76 -4.99 3.51
N PHE A 76 2.68 -3.71 3.85
CA PHE A 76 1.51 -3.10 4.48
C PHE A 76 1.04 -1.91 3.65
N GLY A 77 -0.17 -1.92 3.23
CA GLY A 77 -0.70 -0.86 2.39
C GLY A 77 -2.07 -0.34 2.86
N VAL A 78 -2.10 0.35 3.99
CA VAL A 78 -1.04 0.90 4.86
C VAL A 78 -1.31 0.60 6.32
N LEU A 79 -0.32 0.86 7.21
CA LEU A 79 -0.56 0.98 8.65
C LEU A 79 -1.03 2.40 8.96
N SER A 80 -2.09 2.50 9.73
CA SER A 80 -2.73 3.77 10.11
C SER A 80 -2.09 4.34 11.38
N LEU A 81 -1.05 5.14 11.21
CA LEU A 81 -0.20 5.64 12.30
C LEU A 81 -0.95 6.15 13.55
N PRO A 82 -2.06 6.92 13.40
CA PRO A 82 -2.76 7.47 14.57
C PRO A 82 -3.43 6.41 15.46
N TYR A 83 -3.57 5.17 14.99
CA TYR A 83 -4.23 4.12 15.77
C TYR A 83 -3.30 3.39 16.73
N TYR A 84 -2.01 3.73 16.72
CA TYR A 84 -0.98 3.05 17.50
C TYR A 84 -0.32 3.93 18.55
N ASN A 85 0.01 3.33 19.68
CA ASN A 85 1.05 3.89 20.52
C ASN A 85 2.40 3.79 19.77
N PRO A 86 3.14 4.90 19.58
CA PRO A 86 4.33 4.92 18.71
C PRO A 86 5.45 3.99 19.21
N ILE A 87 5.60 3.79 20.52
CA ILE A 87 6.59 2.86 21.08
C ILE A 87 6.25 1.44 20.67
N ARG A 88 4.98 1.03 20.91
CA ARG A 88 4.51 -0.32 20.59
C ARG A 88 4.57 -0.61 19.09
N LEU A 89 4.29 0.40 18.27
CA LEU A 89 4.39 0.29 16.82
C LEU A 89 5.84 0.03 16.40
N VAL A 90 6.79 0.83 16.89
CA VAL A 90 8.21 0.66 16.58
C VAL A 90 8.74 -0.69 17.05
N GLU A 91 8.37 -1.15 18.24
CA GLU A 91 8.75 -2.48 18.74
C GLU A 91 8.22 -3.60 17.83
N SER A 92 6.96 -3.52 17.42
CA SER A 92 6.32 -4.52 16.56
C SER A 92 6.93 -4.54 15.15
N MET A 93 7.16 -3.36 14.57
CA MET A 93 7.82 -3.22 13.27
C MET A 93 9.25 -3.78 13.31
N ASN A 94 10.02 -3.43 14.32
CA ASN A 94 11.40 -3.92 14.48
C ASN A 94 11.43 -5.45 14.67
N LEU A 95 10.51 -6.00 15.47
CA LEU A 95 10.43 -7.45 15.68
C LEU A 95 10.11 -8.17 14.37
N LEU A 96 9.12 -7.72 13.62
CA LEU A 96 8.79 -8.33 12.33
C LEU A 96 9.92 -8.16 11.31
N ASP A 97 10.61 -7.03 11.31
CA ASP A 97 11.79 -6.79 10.48
C ASP A 97 12.94 -7.77 10.80
N GLN A 98 13.16 -8.07 12.10
CA GLN A 98 14.10 -9.11 12.53
C GLN A 98 13.66 -10.52 12.08
N LEU A 99 12.40 -10.87 12.29
CA LEU A 99 11.86 -12.18 11.92
C LEU A 99 11.93 -12.43 10.41
N THR A 100 11.72 -11.39 9.62
CA THR A 100 11.77 -11.44 8.15
C THR A 100 13.15 -11.12 7.57
N LYS A 101 14.15 -10.86 8.43
CA LYS A 101 15.51 -10.48 8.00
C LYS A 101 15.52 -9.27 7.05
N GLY A 102 14.70 -8.25 7.36
CA GLY A 102 14.62 -7.01 6.59
C GLY A 102 13.70 -7.08 5.36
N ARG A 103 12.85 -8.10 5.25
CA ARG A 103 11.91 -8.28 4.12
C ARG A 103 10.50 -7.77 4.42
N ALA A 104 10.33 -6.87 5.37
CA ALA A 104 9.07 -6.19 5.65
C ALA A 104 9.08 -4.76 5.09
N LEU A 105 8.03 -4.39 4.35
CA LEU A 105 7.82 -3.10 3.71
C LEU A 105 6.62 -2.41 4.37
N TYR A 106 6.87 -1.30 5.04
CA TYR A 106 5.84 -0.65 5.84
C TYR A 106 5.28 0.58 5.13
N GLY A 107 4.16 0.39 4.43
CA GLY A 107 3.35 1.51 3.96
C GLY A 107 2.70 2.23 5.14
N LEU A 108 2.93 3.54 5.25
CA LEU A 108 2.47 4.37 6.36
C LEU A 108 1.47 5.41 5.88
N GLY A 109 0.34 5.49 6.58
CA GLY A 109 -0.74 6.42 6.29
C GLY A 109 -1.32 7.07 7.55
N SER A 110 -2.18 8.06 7.34
CA SER A 110 -2.91 8.74 8.42
C SER A 110 -4.27 8.10 8.73
N GLY A 111 -4.63 6.99 8.05
CA GLY A 111 -5.94 6.38 8.15
C GLY A 111 -7.02 7.13 7.36
N PHE A 112 -8.25 6.59 7.39
CA PHE A 112 -9.41 7.21 6.76
C PHE A 112 -10.18 8.08 7.77
N ALA A 113 -11.06 8.96 7.27
CA ALA A 113 -12.07 9.63 8.08
C ALA A 113 -13.21 8.64 8.42
N GLY A 114 -14.04 8.98 9.42
CA GLY A 114 -15.29 8.28 9.71
C GLY A 114 -15.22 7.36 10.93
N LEU A 115 -15.64 6.10 10.80
CA LEU A 115 -15.81 5.18 11.92
C LEU A 115 -14.54 4.80 12.64
N GLU A 116 -13.48 4.55 11.90
CA GLU A 116 -12.24 4.04 12.49
C GLU A 116 -11.61 5.02 13.47
N PRO A 117 -11.34 6.28 13.09
CA PRO A 117 -10.80 7.25 14.05
C PRO A 117 -11.76 7.51 15.22
N ARG A 118 -13.08 7.52 14.97
CA ARG A 118 -14.06 7.66 16.05
C ARG A 118 -14.01 6.49 17.04
N GLY A 119 -13.97 5.26 16.51
CA GLY A 119 -13.87 4.04 17.31
C GLY A 119 -12.56 3.95 18.10
N MET A 120 -11.47 4.52 17.54
CA MET A 120 -10.17 4.64 18.20
C MET A 120 -10.05 5.85 19.15
N GLY A 121 -11.13 6.63 19.34
CA GLY A 121 -11.14 7.77 20.25
C GLY A 121 -10.39 9.01 19.72
N LEU A 122 -10.18 9.11 18.41
CA LEU A 122 -9.49 10.24 17.81
C LEU A 122 -10.43 11.43 17.64
N ASP A 123 -9.95 12.61 17.99
CA ASP A 123 -10.62 13.87 17.65
C ASP A 123 -10.70 14.06 16.14
N LYS A 124 -11.90 14.42 15.65
CA LYS A 124 -12.18 14.50 14.20
C LYS A 124 -11.31 15.55 13.50
N ASP A 125 -11.15 16.72 14.10
CA ASP A 125 -10.45 17.84 13.46
C ASP A 125 -8.95 17.63 13.52
N TYR A 126 -8.44 17.12 14.65
CA TYR A 126 -7.05 16.75 14.83
C TYR A 126 -6.64 15.62 13.86
N HIS A 127 -7.44 14.56 13.75
CA HIS A 127 -7.20 13.49 12.80
C HIS A 127 -7.31 13.99 11.34
N GLY A 128 -8.36 14.73 11.01
CA GLY A 128 -8.62 15.26 9.67
C GLY A 128 -7.54 16.23 9.17
N SER A 129 -6.83 16.90 10.08
CA SER A 129 -5.71 17.78 9.75
C SER A 129 -4.44 17.01 9.33
N GLY A 130 -4.38 15.69 9.57
CA GLY A 130 -3.20 14.84 9.35
C GLY A 130 -2.11 14.97 10.44
N LYS A 131 -2.27 15.86 11.42
CA LYS A 131 -1.28 16.10 12.49
C LYS A 131 -1.01 14.85 13.32
N ALA A 132 -2.05 14.09 13.65
CA ALA A 132 -1.93 12.87 14.44
C ALA A 132 -0.93 11.87 13.83
N GLY A 133 -0.99 11.66 12.51
CA GLY A 133 -0.05 10.78 11.80
C GLY A 133 1.38 11.35 11.75
N GLU A 134 1.53 12.65 11.52
CA GLU A 134 2.85 13.27 11.45
C GLU A 134 3.54 13.29 12.82
N GLU A 135 2.83 13.57 13.90
CA GLU A 135 3.36 13.54 15.27
C GLU A 135 3.76 12.13 15.68
N THR A 136 2.92 11.13 15.39
CA THR A 136 3.28 9.72 15.61
C THR A 136 4.57 9.35 14.88
N LEU A 137 4.68 9.74 13.62
CA LEU A 137 5.85 9.46 12.80
C LEU A 137 7.13 10.15 13.32
N GLU A 138 7.03 11.39 13.79
CA GLU A 138 8.17 12.10 14.40
C GLU A 138 8.64 11.39 15.68
N ILE A 139 7.72 10.94 16.54
CA ILE A 139 8.08 10.15 17.71
C ILE A 139 8.82 8.87 17.28
N MET A 140 8.30 8.14 16.29
CA MET A 140 8.93 6.92 15.77
C MET A 140 10.35 7.19 15.26
N ARG A 141 10.56 8.29 14.52
CA ARG A 141 11.90 8.69 14.05
C ARG A 141 12.87 8.91 15.20
N ARG A 142 12.44 9.57 16.27
CA ARG A 142 13.24 9.80 17.48
C ARG A 142 13.56 8.48 18.18
N LEU A 143 12.60 7.55 18.25
CA LEU A 143 12.81 6.23 18.84
C LEU A 143 13.89 5.42 18.08
N TRP A 144 13.91 5.45 16.75
CA TRP A 144 14.94 4.78 15.95
C TRP A 144 16.29 5.50 16.01
N ALA A 145 16.30 6.81 16.17
CA ALA A 145 17.53 7.60 16.26
C ALA A 145 18.20 7.51 17.64
N TYR A 146 17.46 7.14 18.70
CA TYR A 146 17.94 7.13 20.07
C TYR A 146 19.06 6.13 20.31
N LYS A 147 20.17 6.61 20.88
CA LYS A 147 21.38 5.81 21.15
C LYS A 147 21.63 5.68 22.65
N PRO A 148 22.33 4.62 23.09
CA PRO A 148 22.83 4.53 24.46
C PRO A 148 23.68 5.75 24.82
N GLY A 149 23.32 6.43 25.91
CA GLY A 149 23.99 7.64 26.36
C GLY A 149 23.37 8.94 25.90
N ASP A 150 22.37 8.91 25.00
CA ASP A 150 21.58 10.10 24.68
C ASP A 150 20.81 10.57 25.92
N PRO A 151 20.55 11.90 26.05
CA PRO A 151 19.68 12.42 27.09
C PRO A 151 18.27 11.87 26.95
N GLU A 152 17.52 11.88 28.05
CA GLU A 152 16.12 11.49 28.04
C GLU A 152 15.33 12.25 26.96
N TYR A 153 14.48 11.53 26.24
CA TYR A 153 13.58 12.10 25.25
C TYR A 153 12.15 12.05 25.78
N THR A 154 11.61 13.20 26.10
CA THR A 154 10.19 13.35 26.50
C THR A 154 9.38 13.87 25.32
N PHE A 155 8.22 13.28 25.10
CA PHE A 155 7.26 13.73 24.09
C PHE A 155 5.88 13.90 24.72
N GLU A 156 5.16 14.90 24.26
CA GLU A 156 3.77 15.16 24.62
C GLU A 156 3.02 15.68 23.40
N THR A 157 1.96 14.97 23.03
CA THR A 157 1.02 15.30 21.95
C THR A 157 -0.40 15.12 22.47
N PRO A 158 -1.44 15.57 21.78
CA PRO A 158 -2.81 15.29 22.17
C PRO A 158 -3.13 13.80 22.40
N MET A 159 -2.39 12.90 21.73
CA MET A 159 -2.64 11.45 21.80
C MET A 159 -1.64 10.70 22.68
N HIS A 160 -0.39 11.16 22.73
CA HIS A 160 0.70 10.39 23.31
C HIS A 160 1.57 11.24 24.22
N ARG A 161 1.91 10.70 25.38
CA ARG A 161 2.92 11.25 26.26
C ARG A 161 3.83 10.15 26.78
N GLY A 162 5.10 10.46 26.96
CA GLY A 162 6.06 9.49 27.51
C GLY A 162 7.48 10.05 27.56
N THR A 163 8.33 9.33 28.31
CA THR A 163 9.76 9.63 28.40
C THR A 163 10.55 8.39 28.07
N ILE A 164 11.49 8.52 27.15
CA ILE A 164 12.37 7.46 26.69
C ILE A 164 13.73 7.67 27.36
N THR A 165 14.15 6.68 28.11
CA THR A 165 15.46 6.66 28.81
C THR A 165 16.42 5.62 28.26
N ARG A 166 15.93 4.76 27.36
CA ARG A 166 16.71 3.69 26.71
C ARG A 166 16.20 3.46 25.28
N ARG A 167 17.08 2.89 24.43
CA ARG A 167 16.67 2.52 23.08
C ARG A 167 15.55 1.50 23.06
N VAL A 168 14.73 1.50 22.02
CA VAL A 168 13.71 0.47 21.78
C VAL A 168 14.38 -0.87 21.43
N VAL A 169 13.77 -1.96 21.88
CA VAL A 169 14.24 -3.34 21.67
C VAL A 169 13.09 -4.16 21.04
N PRO A 170 13.39 -4.95 19.97
CA PRO A 170 14.66 -5.09 19.26
C PRO A 170 15.01 -3.86 18.41
N ALA A 171 16.24 -3.78 17.92
CA ALA A 171 16.59 -2.87 16.85
C ALA A 171 16.10 -3.41 15.49
N PRO A 172 15.96 -2.59 14.45
CA PRO A 172 15.70 -3.05 13.09
C PRO A 172 16.82 -3.96 12.56
N TYR A 173 16.51 -4.81 11.60
CA TYR A 173 17.47 -5.75 11.04
C TYR A 173 18.46 -5.02 10.11
N ARG A 174 19.71 -4.81 10.61
CA ARG A 174 20.84 -4.23 9.87
C ARG A 174 20.58 -2.87 9.19
N LYS A 175 19.59 -2.10 9.67
CA LYS A 175 19.20 -0.79 9.12
C LYS A 175 18.99 0.23 10.23
N ARG A 176 18.89 1.51 9.85
CA ARG A 176 18.54 2.59 10.80
C ARG A 176 17.08 2.47 11.27
N HIS A 177 16.21 2.08 10.37
CA HIS A 177 14.79 1.78 10.58
C HIS A 177 14.35 0.75 9.51
N PRO A 178 13.23 0.04 9.70
CA PRO A 178 12.65 -0.80 8.65
C PRO A 178 12.36 0.02 7.38
N THR A 179 12.19 -0.64 6.24
CA THR A 179 11.84 0.06 5.00
C THR A 179 10.44 0.66 5.11
N LEU A 180 10.37 1.98 5.13
CA LEU A 180 9.13 2.76 5.22
C LEU A 180 8.74 3.24 3.83
N ILE A 181 7.45 3.09 3.47
CA ILE A 181 6.89 3.62 2.22
C ILE A 181 5.77 4.60 2.60
N ARG A 182 5.93 5.86 2.24
CA ARG A 182 4.97 6.90 2.62
C ARG A 182 3.86 7.03 1.58
N THR A 183 2.59 6.95 2.01
CA THR A 183 1.50 7.33 1.11
C THR A 183 1.62 8.79 0.70
N ALA A 184 1.69 9.03 -0.59
CA ALA A 184 1.89 10.33 -1.18
C ALA A 184 0.76 10.63 -2.18
N ARG A 185 -0.42 10.98 -1.63
CA ARG A 185 -1.63 11.19 -2.43
C ARG A 185 -1.72 12.57 -3.07
N ARG A 186 -1.02 13.55 -2.50
CA ARG A 186 -0.97 14.94 -2.97
C ARG A 186 0.48 15.35 -3.20
N ASP A 187 0.70 16.33 -4.04
CA ASP A 187 2.04 16.77 -4.41
C ASP A 187 2.87 17.21 -3.20
N GLU A 188 2.25 17.85 -2.19
CA GLU A 188 2.95 18.22 -0.95
C GLU A 188 3.40 16.97 -0.16
N SER A 189 2.63 15.88 -0.22
CA SER A 189 3.01 14.62 0.42
C SER A 189 4.12 13.90 -0.35
N VAL A 190 4.17 14.07 -1.67
CA VAL A 190 5.25 13.58 -2.53
C VAL A 190 6.56 14.28 -2.19
N VAL A 191 6.52 15.61 -2.07
CA VAL A 191 7.68 16.42 -1.62
C VAL A 191 8.17 15.96 -0.27
N LYS A 192 7.29 15.85 0.74
CA LYS A 192 7.65 15.41 2.08
C LYS A 192 8.26 14.00 2.11
N ALA A 193 7.75 13.07 1.30
CA ALA A 193 8.33 11.73 1.21
C ALA A 193 9.77 11.79 0.71
N ALA A 194 10.03 12.55 -0.36
CA ALA A 194 11.36 12.72 -0.94
C ALA A 194 12.33 13.44 0.02
N GLU A 195 11.90 14.55 0.65
CA GLU A 195 12.70 15.30 1.64
C GLU A 195 13.15 14.44 2.83
N ASN A 196 12.34 13.45 3.20
CA ASN A 196 12.66 12.54 4.30
C ASN A 196 13.43 11.28 3.84
N GLY A 197 13.71 11.13 2.55
CA GLY A 197 14.38 9.95 2.01
C GLY A 197 13.55 8.67 2.15
N TRP A 198 12.24 8.77 1.93
CA TRP A 198 11.33 7.63 1.98
C TRP A 198 10.77 7.29 0.59
N PRO A 199 10.70 6.00 0.24
CA PRO A 199 9.93 5.55 -0.88
C PRO A 199 8.50 6.09 -0.84
N ALA A 200 7.99 6.52 -1.99
CA ALA A 200 6.64 7.06 -2.11
C ALA A 200 5.67 6.01 -2.66
N PHE A 201 4.47 5.98 -2.11
CA PHE A 201 3.34 5.21 -2.62
C PHE A 201 2.47 6.16 -3.44
N LEU A 202 2.66 6.14 -4.77
CA LEU A 202 2.12 7.11 -5.72
C LEU A 202 0.83 6.62 -6.38
N GLY A 203 0.14 7.52 -7.03
CA GLY A 203 -0.86 7.18 -8.03
C GLY A 203 -2.30 7.26 -7.58
N THR A 204 -2.63 7.81 -6.40
CA THR A 204 -4.00 7.81 -5.89
C THR A 204 -4.73 9.14 -6.00
N PHE A 205 -4.08 10.29 -5.83
CA PHE A 205 -4.70 11.63 -5.90
C PHE A 205 -3.64 12.69 -6.17
N GLY A 206 -4.03 13.84 -6.71
CA GLY A 206 -3.13 14.93 -7.04
C GLY A 206 -2.89 15.05 -8.53
N SER A 207 -1.69 15.46 -8.92
CA SER A 207 -1.27 15.50 -10.31
C SER A 207 -1.12 14.09 -10.90
N ASP A 208 -1.00 13.98 -12.23
CA ASP A 208 -0.78 12.68 -12.88
C ASP A 208 0.52 12.02 -12.41
N LEU A 209 0.61 10.70 -12.57
CA LEU A 209 1.74 9.90 -12.09
C LEU A 209 3.10 10.41 -12.62
N ARG A 210 3.16 10.85 -13.88
CA ARG A 210 4.41 11.39 -14.47
C ARG A 210 4.85 12.68 -13.76
N THR A 211 3.91 13.55 -13.48
CA THR A 211 4.16 14.79 -12.73
C THR A 211 4.57 14.49 -11.29
N GLN A 212 3.89 13.58 -10.61
CA GLN A 212 4.28 13.14 -9.25
C GLN A 212 5.68 12.54 -9.22
N LEU A 213 6.04 11.69 -10.20
CA LEU A 213 7.38 11.14 -10.31
C LEU A 213 8.45 12.22 -10.55
N ARG A 214 8.12 13.24 -11.35
CA ARG A 214 9.03 14.37 -11.58
C ARG A 214 9.28 15.15 -10.29
N ILE A 215 8.21 15.53 -9.58
CA ILE A 215 8.29 16.21 -8.27
C ILE A 215 9.13 15.37 -7.31
N TYR A 216 8.80 14.08 -7.18
CA TYR A 216 9.50 13.16 -6.28
C TYR A 216 11.00 13.08 -6.55
N ARG A 217 11.37 12.85 -7.81
CA ARG A 217 12.78 12.67 -8.22
C ARG A 217 13.58 13.96 -8.12
N GLN A 218 12.98 15.09 -8.50
CA GLN A 218 13.64 16.40 -8.34
C GLN A 218 13.89 16.68 -6.87
N THR A 219 12.88 16.56 -6.02
CA THR A 219 13.02 16.80 -4.58
C THR A 219 14.03 15.83 -3.94
N LEU A 220 14.02 14.55 -4.35
CA LEU A 220 14.97 13.54 -3.86
C LEU A 220 16.42 13.92 -4.21
N ALA A 221 16.66 14.44 -5.41
CA ALA A 221 17.97 14.91 -5.86
C ALA A 221 18.42 16.15 -5.08
N ASP A 222 17.51 17.07 -4.82
CA ASP A 222 17.81 18.33 -4.13
C ASP A 222 18.04 18.15 -2.62
N SER A 223 17.60 17.02 -2.05
CA SER A 223 17.65 16.76 -0.60
C SER A 223 18.99 16.21 -0.09
N ASN A 224 19.99 16.01 -0.94
CA ASN A 224 21.35 15.56 -0.59
C ASN A 224 21.38 14.29 0.29
N HIS A 225 20.50 13.33 0.04
CA HIS A 225 20.52 12.04 0.72
C HIS A 225 21.74 11.19 0.33
N ALA A 226 22.15 10.30 1.24
CA ALA A 226 23.16 9.29 0.94
C ALA A 226 22.72 8.40 -0.25
N PRO A 227 23.67 7.96 -1.11
CA PRO A 227 23.32 7.18 -2.31
C PRO A 227 22.46 5.94 -2.05
N GLU A 228 22.68 5.25 -0.93
CA GLU A 228 21.90 4.08 -0.54
C GLU A 228 20.44 4.42 -0.20
N VAL A 229 20.17 5.61 0.36
CA VAL A 229 18.83 6.11 0.63
C VAL A 229 18.11 6.40 -0.69
N VAL A 230 18.79 7.07 -1.62
CA VAL A 230 18.26 7.35 -2.96
C VAL A 230 17.94 6.05 -3.69
N ALA A 231 18.84 5.07 -3.64
CA ALA A 231 18.64 3.77 -4.28
C ALA A 231 17.43 3.01 -3.68
N GLU A 232 17.25 3.05 -2.35
CA GLU A 232 16.08 2.47 -1.68
C GLU A 232 14.79 3.19 -2.09
N CYS A 233 14.81 4.51 -2.15
CA CYS A 233 13.69 5.34 -2.63
C CYS A 233 13.26 4.98 -4.06
N LEU A 234 14.19 4.87 -4.98
CA LEU A 234 13.91 4.54 -6.37
C LEU A 234 13.46 3.07 -6.53
N ARG A 235 14.02 2.16 -5.73
CA ARG A 235 13.66 0.74 -5.74
C ARG A 235 12.21 0.52 -5.31
N TRP A 236 11.79 1.17 -4.22
CA TRP A 236 10.51 0.92 -3.56
C TRP A 236 9.46 2.01 -3.82
N CYS A 237 9.73 2.92 -4.78
CA CYS A 237 8.69 3.80 -5.28
C CYS A 237 7.56 2.96 -5.89
N THR A 238 6.42 2.92 -5.20
CA THR A 238 5.33 1.98 -5.45
C THR A 238 4.22 2.63 -6.26
N CYS A 239 3.75 1.94 -7.28
CA CYS A 239 2.50 2.26 -7.96
C CYS A 239 1.43 1.22 -7.56
N ASP A 240 0.24 1.71 -7.16
CA ASP A 240 -0.91 0.87 -6.81
C ASP A 240 -1.81 0.68 -8.04
N TRP A 241 -2.00 -0.56 -8.46
CA TRP A 241 -2.86 -0.96 -9.56
C TRP A 241 -4.13 -1.61 -9.01
N LEU A 242 -5.21 -0.84 -8.92
CA LEU A 242 -6.35 -1.14 -8.06
C LEU A 242 -7.28 -2.27 -8.53
N ALA A 243 -7.29 -2.61 -9.82
CA ALA A 243 -8.19 -3.65 -10.31
C ALA A 243 -7.63 -4.28 -11.57
N VAL A 244 -7.25 -5.55 -11.49
CA VAL A 244 -6.67 -6.29 -12.61
C VAL A 244 -7.41 -7.60 -12.82
N VAL A 245 -7.72 -7.90 -14.08
CA VAL A 245 -8.22 -9.20 -14.52
C VAL A 245 -7.42 -9.65 -15.73
N VAL A 246 -6.84 -10.86 -15.65
CA VAL A 246 -6.10 -11.47 -16.76
C VAL A 246 -6.80 -12.75 -17.18
N ALA A 247 -7.07 -12.89 -18.46
CA ALA A 247 -7.62 -14.10 -19.06
C ALA A 247 -6.87 -14.43 -20.37
N ASP A 248 -7.24 -15.53 -21.01
CA ASP A 248 -6.53 -15.97 -22.23
C ASP A 248 -6.73 -15.00 -23.40
N THR A 249 -7.89 -14.32 -23.45
CA THR A 249 -8.20 -13.27 -24.43
C THR A 249 -8.70 -11.99 -23.77
N ASP A 250 -8.68 -10.87 -24.51
CA ASP A 250 -9.20 -9.60 -24.03
C ASP A 250 -10.72 -9.67 -23.77
N GLU A 251 -11.47 -10.38 -24.60
CA GLU A 251 -12.92 -10.56 -24.46
C GLU A 251 -13.28 -11.35 -23.19
N GLU A 252 -12.55 -12.44 -22.94
CA GLU A 252 -12.74 -13.23 -21.71
C GLU A 252 -12.41 -12.42 -20.45
N ALA A 253 -11.32 -11.64 -20.51
CA ALA A 253 -10.92 -10.80 -19.39
C ALA A 253 -11.98 -9.71 -19.09
N GLN A 254 -12.52 -9.06 -20.11
CA GLN A 254 -13.56 -8.05 -19.98
C GLN A 254 -14.86 -8.64 -19.43
N ALA A 255 -15.26 -9.82 -19.91
CA ALA A 255 -16.43 -10.52 -19.40
C ALA A 255 -16.26 -10.94 -17.93
N ALA A 256 -15.09 -11.44 -17.55
CA ALA A 256 -14.76 -11.78 -16.18
C ALA A 256 -14.72 -10.54 -15.26
N ALA A 257 -14.17 -9.44 -15.74
CA ALA A 257 -14.13 -8.15 -15.06
C ALA A 257 -15.54 -7.61 -14.79
N ALA A 258 -16.43 -7.70 -15.77
CA ALA A 258 -17.81 -7.28 -15.61
C ALA A 258 -18.53 -8.08 -14.50
N ARG A 259 -18.32 -9.42 -14.45
CA ARG A 259 -18.89 -10.26 -13.38
C ARG A 259 -18.33 -9.89 -12.01
N ALA A 260 -17.01 -9.75 -11.89
CA ALA A 260 -16.36 -9.37 -10.63
C ALA A 260 -16.81 -7.98 -10.15
N LYS A 261 -17.02 -7.04 -11.08
CA LYS A 261 -17.56 -5.70 -10.77
C LYS A 261 -18.97 -5.78 -10.20
N VAL A 262 -19.86 -6.58 -10.79
CA VAL A 262 -21.23 -6.77 -10.31
C VAL A 262 -21.24 -7.34 -8.89
N GLU A 263 -20.44 -8.36 -8.62
CA GLU A 263 -20.35 -8.96 -7.28
C GLU A 263 -19.83 -7.94 -6.24
N ARG A 264 -18.78 -7.21 -6.59
CA ARG A 264 -18.23 -6.15 -5.73
C ARG A 264 -19.27 -5.07 -5.41
N MET A 265 -20.06 -4.65 -6.39
CA MET A 265 -21.13 -3.68 -6.17
C MET A 265 -22.22 -4.24 -5.27
N LYS A 266 -22.68 -5.47 -5.50
CA LYS A 266 -23.66 -6.14 -4.63
C LYS A 266 -23.18 -6.23 -3.18
N THR A 267 -21.94 -6.61 -2.98
CA THR A 267 -21.33 -6.69 -1.65
C THR A 267 -21.27 -5.33 -0.98
N ARG A 268 -20.88 -4.29 -1.72
CA ARG A 268 -20.89 -2.91 -1.22
C ARG A 268 -22.29 -2.46 -0.81
N ASP A 269 -23.26 -2.69 -1.66
CA ASP A 269 -24.64 -2.25 -1.43
C ASP A 269 -25.27 -3.00 -0.24
N ALA A 270 -24.97 -4.29 -0.10
CA ALA A 270 -25.38 -5.08 1.06
C ALA A 270 -24.70 -4.59 2.37
N PHE A 271 -23.42 -4.23 2.31
CA PHE A 271 -22.71 -3.64 3.45
C PHE A 271 -23.34 -2.30 3.88
N ILE A 272 -23.70 -1.45 2.92
CA ILE A 272 -24.40 -0.18 3.18
C ILE A 272 -25.76 -0.45 3.81
N ALA A 273 -26.54 -1.38 3.26
CA ALA A 273 -27.87 -1.75 3.76
C ALA A 273 -27.82 -2.32 5.18
N ALA A 274 -26.75 -2.99 5.57
CA ALA A 274 -26.51 -3.48 6.92
C ALA A 274 -26.03 -2.40 7.92
N GLY A 275 -26.08 -1.11 7.54
CA GLY A 275 -25.64 0.00 8.37
C GLY A 275 -24.13 0.20 8.37
N GLY A 276 -23.43 -0.45 7.45
CA GLY A 276 -22.03 -0.17 7.19
C GLY A 276 -21.86 1.30 6.77
N PRO A 277 -20.83 1.99 7.26
CA PRO A 277 -20.66 3.40 6.95
C PRO A 277 -20.40 3.60 5.47
N MET A 278 -21.16 4.49 4.87
CA MET A 278 -20.83 5.11 3.57
C MET A 278 -19.54 5.96 3.62
N ASP A 279 -18.97 6.07 4.79
CA ASP A 279 -17.82 6.90 5.16
C ASP A 279 -16.45 6.31 4.75
N GLY A 280 -16.39 5.69 3.58
CA GLY A 280 -15.22 5.97 2.78
C GLY A 280 -15.29 7.49 2.51
N PRO A 281 -14.18 8.24 2.43
CA PRO A 281 -14.29 9.61 1.99
C PRO A 281 -15.20 9.58 0.77
N ALA A 282 -16.32 10.29 0.81
CA ALA A 282 -16.89 10.75 -0.43
C ALA A 282 -15.71 11.46 -1.07
N ILE A 283 -15.07 10.77 -2.01
CA ILE A 283 -14.00 11.36 -2.79
C ILE A 283 -14.74 12.40 -3.62
N VAL A 284 -14.95 13.55 -3.00
CA VAL A 284 -15.41 14.74 -3.69
C VAL A 284 -14.23 15.09 -4.57
N LYS A 285 -14.28 14.61 -5.81
CA LYS A 285 -13.38 15.04 -6.87
C LYS A 285 -13.39 16.55 -6.87
N LYS A 286 -12.31 17.16 -6.42
CA LYS A 286 -12.06 18.55 -6.74
C LYS A 286 -11.67 18.59 -8.23
N PRO A 287 -12.11 19.60 -8.98
CA PRO A 287 -11.61 19.81 -10.34
C PRO A 287 -10.07 19.77 -10.30
N GLY A 288 -9.45 18.85 -11.06
CA GLY A 288 -8.00 18.63 -11.07
C GLY A 288 -7.50 17.42 -10.28
N ASP A 289 -8.32 16.74 -9.49
CA ASP A 289 -7.92 15.48 -8.86
C ASP A 289 -7.89 14.35 -9.90
N ASN A 290 -6.69 13.96 -10.29
CA ASN A 290 -6.45 12.76 -11.09
C ASN A 290 -6.21 11.57 -10.17
N MET A 291 -6.94 10.48 -10.38
CA MET A 291 -6.77 9.25 -9.63
C MET A 291 -5.86 8.31 -10.42
N GLY A 292 -4.62 8.14 -9.96
CA GLY A 292 -3.63 7.15 -10.37
C GLY A 292 -3.41 6.86 -11.85
N ALA A 293 -2.44 6.03 -12.17
CA ALA A 293 -2.11 5.67 -13.56
C ALA A 293 -3.27 5.06 -14.36
N ASN A 294 -4.23 4.44 -13.66
CA ASN A 294 -5.41 3.80 -14.26
C ASN A 294 -6.66 4.68 -14.25
N PHE A 295 -6.57 5.90 -13.70
CA PHE A 295 -7.70 6.80 -13.55
C PHE A 295 -7.57 8.07 -14.41
N ALA A 296 -6.60 8.09 -15.32
CA ALA A 296 -6.23 9.26 -16.12
C ALA A 296 -7.33 9.79 -17.06
N LYS A 297 -8.48 9.15 -17.17
CA LYS A 297 -9.55 9.52 -18.11
C LYS A 297 -10.91 9.82 -17.47
N GLY A 298 -10.93 10.22 -16.20
CA GLY A 298 -12.19 10.59 -15.54
C GLY A 298 -13.16 9.44 -15.31
N GLY A 299 -12.64 8.22 -15.31
CA GLY A 299 -13.40 7.02 -15.03
C GLY A 299 -13.81 6.87 -13.57
N ASP A 300 -14.65 5.89 -13.31
CA ASP A 300 -15.01 5.44 -11.97
C ASP A 300 -13.77 5.05 -11.17
N MET A 301 -13.85 5.12 -9.84
CA MET A 301 -12.84 4.62 -8.88
C MET A 301 -12.40 3.16 -9.15
N TRP A 302 -12.94 2.54 -10.17
CA TRP A 302 -12.84 1.14 -10.55
C TRP A 302 -12.36 0.90 -11.98
N ASP A 303 -11.62 1.85 -12.57
CA ASP A 303 -11.01 1.59 -13.88
C ASP A 303 -10.12 0.36 -13.77
N MET A 304 -10.58 -0.71 -14.42
CA MET A 304 -9.91 -2.01 -14.41
C MET A 304 -9.00 -2.15 -15.61
N VAL A 305 -7.83 -2.75 -15.39
CA VAL A 305 -7.04 -3.30 -16.47
C VAL A 305 -7.48 -4.76 -16.67
N ALA A 306 -8.31 -4.97 -17.68
CA ALA A 306 -8.80 -6.29 -18.04
C ALA A 306 -8.34 -6.64 -19.45
N GLY A 307 -7.59 -7.73 -19.58
CA GLY A 307 -7.07 -8.14 -20.88
C GLY A 307 -6.26 -9.43 -20.83
N SER A 308 -5.84 -9.84 -22.02
CA SER A 308 -4.87 -10.92 -22.23
C SER A 308 -3.52 -10.55 -21.59
N PRO A 309 -2.62 -11.52 -21.39
CA PRO A 309 -1.27 -11.23 -20.90
C PRO A 309 -0.53 -10.16 -21.73
N ASP A 310 -0.75 -10.10 -23.04
CA ASP A 310 -0.15 -9.10 -23.91
C ASP A 310 -0.73 -7.70 -23.67
N THR A 311 -2.03 -7.58 -23.49
CA THR A 311 -2.68 -6.32 -23.16
C THR A 311 -2.22 -5.79 -21.81
N VAL A 312 -2.18 -6.66 -20.79
CA VAL A 312 -1.72 -6.29 -19.45
C VAL A 312 -0.23 -5.91 -19.46
N ALA A 313 0.59 -6.66 -20.21
CA ALA A 313 2.02 -6.35 -20.33
C ALA A 313 2.26 -4.98 -21.01
N ARG A 314 1.47 -4.60 -22.01
CA ARG A 314 1.58 -3.25 -22.62
C ARG A 314 1.29 -2.13 -21.60
N GLU A 315 0.34 -2.32 -20.71
CA GLU A 315 0.06 -1.33 -19.66
C GLU A 315 1.19 -1.26 -18.62
N ILE A 316 1.76 -2.40 -18.22
CA ILE A 316 2.92 -2.43 -17.31
C ILE A 316 4.15 -1.79 -17.96
N GLN A 317 4.35 -1.98 -19.27
CA GLN A 317 5.47 -1.35 -19.97
C GLN A 317 5.44 0.18 -19.85
N LYS A 318 4.26 0.80 -19.90
CA LYS A 318 4.13 2.26 -19.67
C LYS A 318 4.64 2.68 -18.29
N LEU A 319 4.39 1.87 -17.25
CA LEU A 319 4.90 2.13 -15.89
C LEU A 319 6.41 1.89 -15.80
N ALA A 320 6.89 0.83 -16.45
CA ALA A 320 8.32 0.52 -16.52
C ALA A 320 9.10 1.64 -17.23
N ASP A 321 8.55 2.20 -18.31
CA ASP A 321 9.14 3.34 -19.04
C ASP A 321 9.20 4.61 -18.20
N LEU A 322 8.31 4.74 -17.22
CA LEU A 322 8.37 5.80 -16.20
C LEU A 322 9.34 5.48 -15.05
N GLY A 323 9.97 4.29 -15.08
CA GLY A 323 10.90 3.84 -14.05
C GLY A 323 10.25 3.43 -12.74
N ILE A 324 8.98 3.04 -12.76
CA ILE A 324 8.37 2.33 -11.63
C ILE A 324 9.01 0.95 -11.55
N ASN A 325 9.57 0.63 -10.39
CA ASN A 325 10.21 -0.66 -10.15
C ASN A 325 9.41 -1.57 -9.21
N HIS A 326 8.47 -1.02 -8.49
CA HIS A 326 7.56 -1.77 -7.60
C HIS A 326 6.11 -1.52 -7.96
N LEU A 327 5.41 -2.60 -8.33
CA LEU A 327 3.99 -2.57 -8.69
C LEU A 327 3.19 -3.40 -7.69
N LEU A 328 2.23 -2.76 -7.02
CA LEU A 328 1.26 -3.44 -6.17
C LEU A 328 -0.01 -3.69 -6.97
N VAL A 329 -0.31 -4.95 -7.24
CA VAL A 329 -1.44 -5.38 -8.06
C VAL A 329 -2.59 -5.84 -7.19
N ARG A 330 -3.81 -5.40 -7.48
CA ARG A 330 -5.04 -5.93 -6.88
C ARG A 330 -5.82 -6.70 -7.93
N PHE A 331 -5.87 -8.00 -7.77
CA PHE A 331 -6.68 -8.84 -8.63
C PHE A 331 -8.15 -8.79 -8.21
N MET A 332 -9.04 -8.74 -9.19
CA MET A 332 -10.48 -8.81 -8.95
C MET A 332 -10.93 -10.24 -8.64
N GLY A 333 -12.01 -10.38 -7.87
CA GLY A 333 -12.52 -11.67 -7.39
C GLY A 333 -12.04 -11.99 -5.97
N GLU A 334 -11.79 -10.93 -5.19
CA GLU A 334 -11.28 -11.01 -3.82
C GLU A 334 -12.28 -11.57 -2.80
N PHE A 335 -13.54 -11.68 -3.16
CA PHE A 335 -14.55 -12.25 -2.26
C PHE A 335 -14.58 -13.77 -2.31
N PRO A 336 -14.89 -14.43 -1.18
CA PRO A 336 -15.27 -15.83 -1.19
C PRO A 336 -16.52 -16.03 -2.03
N GLY A 337 -16.49 -16.90 -3.02
CA GLY A 337 -17.67 -17.22 -3.84
C GLY A 337 -17.38 -17.38 -5.33
N GLU A 338 -18.38 -17.06 -6.16
CA GLU A 338 -18.38 -17.37 -7.60
C GLU A 338 -17.27 -16.66 -8.41
N THR A 339 -16.74 -15.55 -7.92
CA THR A 339 -15.68 -14.80 -8.63
C THR A 339 -14.26 -15.16 -8.17
N ARG A 340 -14.11 -15.93 -7.12
CA ARG A 340 -12.79 -16.37 -6.64
C ARG A 340 -11.94 -17.07 -7.73
N PRO A 341 -12.49 -17.92 -8.61
CA PRO A 341 -11.75 -18.49 -9.72
C PRO A 341 -11.19 -17.45 -10.70
N ILE A 342 -11.81 -16.26 -10.82
CA ILE A 342 -11.31 -15.14 -11.64
C ILE A 342 -9.98 -14.64 -11.08
N LEU A 343 -9.92 -14.42 -9.75
CA LEU A 343 -8.71 -13.99 -9.07
C LEU A 343 -7.58 -15.01 -9.26
N GLU A 344 -7.85 -16.28 -9.00
CA GLU A 344 -6.83 -17.33 -9.08
C GLU A 344 -6.31 -17.52 -10.51
N LYS A 345 -7.19 -17.55 -11.52
CA LYS A 345 -6.80 -17.60 -12.92
C LYS A 345 -5.96 -16.38 -13.30
N SER A 346 -6.39 -15.18 -12.90
CA SER A 346 -5.67 -13.95 -13.18
C SER A 346 -4.27 -13.93 -12.56
N MET A 347 -4.13 -14.34 -11.29
CA MET A 347 -2.83 -14.42 -10.62
C MET A 347 -1.90 -15.42 -11.31
N ARG A 348 -2.39 -16.62 -11.66
CA ARG A 348 -1.59 -17.66 -12.35
C ARG A 348 -1.14 -17.21 -13.74
N LEU A 349 -2.03 -16.64 -14.55
CA LEU A 349 -1.66 -16.12 -15.88
C LEU A 349 -0.68 -14.95 -15.78
N PHE A 350 -0.92 -14.02 -14.84
CA PHE A 350 0.00 -12.91 -14.61
C PHE A 350 1.40 -13.39 -14.22
N SER A 351 1.48 -14.32 -13.28
CA SER A 351 2.76 -14.90 -12.85
C SER A 351 3.50 -15.61 -13.98
N LYS A 352 2.77 -16.42 -14.75
CA LYS A 352 3.36 -17.23 -15.81
C LYS A 352 3.74 -16.43 -17.06
N GLU A 353 2.86 -15.52 -17.51
CA GLU A 353 2.95 -14.91 -18.84
C GLU A 353 3.36 -13.42 -18.80
N VAL A 354 3.12 -12.72 -17.67
CA VAL A 354 3.37 -11.28 -17.57
C VAL A 354 4.64 -10.98 -16.77
N MET A 355 4.74 -11.50 -15.53
CA MET A 355 5.88 -11.19 -14.65
C MET A 355 7.26 -11.47 -15.27
N PRO A 356 7.49 -12.60 -16.00
CA PRO A 356 8.80 -12.88 -16.57
C PRO A 356 9.31 -11.82 -17.53
N ARG A 357 8.39 -11.09 -18.18
CA ARG A 357 8.73 -10.02 -19.16
C ARG A 357 9.37 -8.81 -18.46
N PHE A 358 9.17 -8.64 -17.13
CA PHE A 358 9.58 -7.44 -16.39
C PHE A 358 10.55 -7.72 -15.22
N LYS A 359 10.77 -8.98 -14.82
CA LYS A 359 11.68 -9.32 -13.71
C LYS A 359 13.10 -8.79 -13.89
N HIS A 360 13.55 -8.64 -15.14
CA HIS A 360 14.88 -8.12 -15.48
C HIS A 360 15.02 -6.60 -15.31
N ILE A 361 13.90 -5.86 -15.22
CA ILE A 361 13.91 -4.40 -15.09
C ILE A 361 14.44 -4.03 -13.73
N GLN A 362 15.51 -3.21 -13.72
CA GLN A 362 16.13 -2.67 -12.52
C GLN A 362 15.54 -1.30 -12.16
N PRO A 363 15.60 -0.89 -10.89
CA PRO A 363 15.24 0.46 -10.50
C PRO A 363 16.14 1.48 -11.24
N PRO A 364 15.65 2.73 -11.44
CA PRO A 364 16.47 3.80 -11.96
C PRO A 364 17.77 3.95 -11.19
N ALA A 365 18.89 4.11 -11.89
CA ALA A 365 20.21 4.22 -11.26
C ALA A 365 20.39 5.51 -10.45
N ASN A 366 19.70 6.57 -10.87
CA ASN A 366 19.64 7.86 -10.16
C ASN A 366 18.32 8.57 -10.49
N PRO A 367 17.95 9.66 -9.79
CA PRO A 367 16.69 10.35 -10.01
C PRO A 367 16.42 10.82 -11.45
N PHE A 368 17.45 11.08 -12.25
CA PHE A 368 17.37 11.61 -13.60
C PHE A 368 17.72 10.61 -14.72
N SER A 369 17.94 9.33 -14.38
CA SER A 369 18.28 8.29 -15.38
C SER A 369 17.15 7.98 -16.35
N ILE A 370 15.94 8.46 -16.10
CA ILE A 370 14.77 8.34 -16.98
C ILE A 370 14.23 9.74 -17.24
N ASP A 371 14.12 10.11 -18.51
CA ASP A 371 13.51 11.37 -18.92
C ASP A 371 11.99 11.30 -18.77
N LEU A 372 11.46 12.07 -17.86
CA LEU A 372 10.02 12.23 -17.64
C LEU A 372 9.41 13.38 -18.44
N GLY A 373 10.20 14.04 -19.28
CA GLY A 373 9.81 15.24 -20.03
C GLY A 373 9.71 16.48 -19.16
N THR A 374 9.63 17.65 -19.80
CA THR A 374 9.36 18.91 -19.12
C THR A 374 7.88 19.03 -18.73
N ALA A 375 7.56 19.71 -17.64
CA ALA A 375 6.18 20.03 -17.32
C ALA A 375 5.60 20.90 -18.45
N GLN A 376 4.61 20.41 -19.18
CA GLN A 376 3.76 21.30 -19.93
C GLN A 376 3.03 22.18 -18.90
N ALA A 377 3.31 23.49 -18.94
CA ALA A 377 2.52 24.45 -18.20
C ALA A 377 1.07 24.29 -18.69
N HIS A 378 0.21 23.68 -17.85
CA HIS A 378 -1.20 23.77 -18.09
C HIS A 378 -1.54 25.26 -17.92
N ALA A 379 -1.67 25.94 -19.05
CA ALA A 379 -2.26 27.25 -19.12
C ALA A 379 -3.67 27.18 -18.50
N ALA A 380 -3.94 28.15 -17.66
CA ALA A 380 -5.10 28.41 -16.85
C ALA A 380 -6.46 28.16 -17.54
#